data_744222f0f09f55f7ac666732fea8b424
#
_entry.id   744222f0f09f55f7ac666732fea8b424
#
_cell.length_a   1.000
_cell.length_b   1.000
_cell.length_c   1.000
_cell.angle_alpha   90.00
_cell.angle_beta   90.00
_cell.angle_gamma   90.00
#
_symmetry.space_group_name_H-M   'P 1'
#
loop_
_entity.id
_entity.type
_entity.pdbx_description
1 polymer ?
#
loop_
_entity_poly.entity_id
_entity_poly.type
_entity_poly.pdbx_seq_one_letter_code
_entity_poly.pdbx_strand_id
1 'polypeptide(L)'
;MKTQPFEKHVWAEIDLDALRHNFRAVKARAGELPLCAVVKADSYGHGAVQCARVFAQEGAAWLAVSCLTEAVQLRQDGQTLPILILGHVQPEYAQTLIHEDITVACYSTEQAQNLSAAAVKAGGRVKIHLKADTGMGRIGFALRTDFDAAIREMLAVCALPGLEMTGLFQHFSVADDTAEENVAYTAEQHALFVRAFHALKAAGREPQTVHCDNSAGVMLHPDWPEGLARERCMARPGIILYGYDPSDEVRFGQFRPVMTLKTVVSMVKEMQPGQSASYGRRFTADKPTLVATLCTGYADGYPRQLSCGKGIVEIHGKACPVLGRVCMDQMMVDVTGIPDIHEGDEAILWGGSVSDTAETIARKTDTISYEVLCGVSRRVPRVYLEHGKIVDVEDWILEA
;
A
#
# COMPACT_ATOMS: atom_id res chain seq x y z
N MET A 1 -9.91 5.17 24.40
CA MET A 1 -8.68 5.46 23.65
C MET A 1 -7.72 6.16 24.59
N LYS A 2 -6.54 5.60 24.84
CA LYS A 2 -5.52 6.24 25.68
C LYS A 2 -4.57 6.95 24.72
N THR A 3 -4.59 8.28 24.70
CA THR A 3 -3.52 9.08 24.10
C THR A 3 -2.26 8.85 24.93
N GLN A 4 -1.48 7.84 24.59
CA GLN A 4 -0.17 7.66 25.21
C GLN A 4 0.75 8.79 24.72
N PRO A 5 1.51 9.43 25.61
CA PRO A 5 2.58 10.31 25.17
C PRO A 5 3.60 9.48 24.39
N PHE A 6 3.90 9.84 23.16
CA PHE A 6 4.98 9.25 22.36
C PHE A 6 6.20 10.17 22.36
N GLU A 7 7.37 9.60 22.19
CA GLU A 7 8.60 10.37 22.03
C GLU A 7 8.60 11.08 20.68
N LYS A 8 8.68 12.40 20.68
CA LYS A 8 8.86 13.20 19.46
C LYS A 8 10.31 13.14 18.98
N HIS A 9 10.69 12.01 18.39
CA HIS A 9 11.97 11.79 17.73
C HIS A 9 11.80 11.81 16.21
N VAL A 10 11.14 10.79 15.69
CA VAL A 10 10.58 10.72 14.32
C VAL A 10 9.22 10.04 14.42
N TRP A 11 8.22 10.55 13.72
CA TRP A 11 6.87 9.97 13.72
C TRP A 11 6.16 10.20 12.38
N ALA A 12 5.21 9.31 12.06
CA ALA A 12 4.34 9.46 10.91
C ALA A 12 2.94 9.87 11.39
N GLU A 13 2.50 11.07 11.04
CA GLU A 13 1.11 11.48 11.22
C GLU A 13 0.25 10.86 10.12
N ILE A 14 -0.84 10.19 10.53
CA ILE A 14 -1.78 9.51 9.64
C ILE A 14 -3.13 10.22 9.76
N ASP A 15 -3.52 10.95 8.73
CA ASP A 15 -4.76 11.71 8.66
C ASP A 15 -5.94 10.80 8.28
N LEU A 16 -6.75 10.42 9.28
CA LEU A 16 -7.92 9.55 9.08
C LEU A 16 -9.05 10.27 8.32
N ASP A 17 -9.13 11.60 8.37
CA ASP A 17 -10.12 12.35 7.59
C ASP A 17 -9.76 12.33 6.10
N ALA A 18 -8.46 12.45 5.76
CA ALA A 18 -7.97 12.27 4.40
C ALA A 18 -8.23 10.85 3.89
N LEU A 19 -8.00 9.83 4.73
CA LEU A 19 -8.27 8.42 4.41
C LEU A 19 -9.76 8.20 4.09
N ARG A 20 -10.68 8.74 4.91
CA ARG A 20 -12.13 8.70 4.68
C ARG A 20 -12.52 9.42 3.38
N HIS A 21 -11.95 10.61 3.16
CA HIS A 21 -12.19 11.38 1.95
C HIS A 21 -11.82 10.58 0.70
N ASN A 22 -10.64 9.97 0.69
CA ASN A 22 -10.16 9.20 -0.45
C ASN A 22 -11.05 7.97 -0.72
N PHE A 23 -11.44 7.23 0.33
CA PHE A 23 -12.34 6.09 0.20
C PHE A 23 -13.69 6.51 -0.40
N ARG A 24 -14.28 7.61 0.11
CA ARG A 24 -15.56 8.15 -0.40
C ARG A 24 -15.45 8.59 -1.86
N ALA A 25 -14.33 9.21 -2.24
CA ALA A 25 -14.09 9.62 -3.63
C ALA A 25 -14.03 8.41 -4.58
N VAL A 26 -13.32 7.35 -4.18
CA VAL A 26 -13.29 6.08 -4.95
C VAL A 26 -14.68 5.44 -5.00
N LYS A 27 -15.41 5.40 -3.89
CA LYS A 27 -16.77 4.84 -3.81
C LYS A 27 -17.74 5.60 -4.70
N ALA A 28 -17.67 6.92 -4.73
CA ALA A 28 -18.49 7.74 -5.63
C ALA A 28 -18.21 7.43 -7.11
N ARG A 29 -16.95 7.17 -7.47
CA ARG A 29 -16.57 6.76 -8.83
C ARG A 29 -17.03 5.35 -9.18
N ALA A 30 -16.89 4.41 -8.24
CA ALA A 30 -17.30 3.02 -8.39
C ALA A 30 -18.82 2.83 -8.44
N GLY A 31 -19.60 3.78 -7.90
CA GLY A 31 -21.06 3.66 -7.79
C GLY A 31 -21.47 2.50 -6.88
N GLU A 32 -22.31 1.60 -7.38
CA GLU A 32 -22.78 0.42 -6.63
C GLU A 32 -21.76 -0.72 -6.54
N LEU A 33 -20.58 -0.58 -7.18
CA LEU A 33 -19.56 -1.62 -7.17
C LEU A 33 -18.94 -1.75 -5.76
N PRO A 34 -18.99 -2.92 -5.12
CA PRO A 34 -18.34 -3.16 -3.83
C PRO A 34 -16.84 -2.90 -3.89
N LEU A 35 -16.28 -2.32 -2.83
CA LEU A 35 -14.86 -2.05 -2.70
C LEU A 35 -14.20 -3.03 -1.74
N CYS A 36 -13.12 -3.64 -2.21
CA CYS A 36 -12.16 -4.39 -1.41
C CYS A 36 -10.96 -3.48 -1.12
N ALA A 37 -10.88 -2.91 0.08
CA ALA A 37 -9.77 -2.05 0.45
C ALA A 37 -8.48 -2.86 0.60
N VAL A 38 -7.42 -2.49 -0.12
CA VAL A 38 -6.13 -3.18 -0.03
C VAL A 38 -5.31 -2.58 1.10
N VAL A 39 -5.10 -3.36 2.17
CA VAL A 39 -4.44 -2.97 3.42
C VAL A 39 -3.15 -3.75 3.70
N LYS A 40 -2.57 -4.39 2.66
CA LYS A 40 -1.30 -5.12 2.75
C LYS A 40 -0.13 -4.20 3.07
N ALA A 41 1.00 -4.80 3.48
CA ALA A 41 2.22 -4.08 3.86
C ALA A 41 1.93 -2.99 4.90
N ASP A 42 1.19 -3.38 5.95
CA ASP A 42 0.77 -2.48 7.02
C ASP A 42 0.01 -1.24 6.47
N SER A 43 -0.97 -1.48 5.57
CA SER A 43 -1.68 -0.41 4.85
C SER A 43 -0.71 0.54 4.14
N TYR A 44 0.25 -0.03 3.39
CA TYR A 44 1.31 0.75 2.73
C TYR A 44 2.08 1.63 3.75
N GLY A 45 2.36 1.09 4.93
CA GLY A 45 3.07 1.77 6.01
C GLY A 45 2.24 2.70 6.89
N HIS A 46 0.91 2.76 6.72
CA HIS A 46 0.03 3.67 7.46
C HIS A 46 -0.58 3.07 8.75
N GLY A 47 -0.33 1.78 9.04
CA GLY A 47 -0.96 1.05 10.14
C GLY A 47 -2.24 0.34 9.71
N ALA A 48 -2.16 -0.99 9.54
CA ALA A 48 -3.23 -1.79 8.94
C ALA A 48 -4.50 -1.80 9.78
N VAL A 49 -4.37 -1.86 11.10
CA VAL A 49 -5.49 -1.98 12.03
C VAL A 49 -6.38 -0.74 11.97
N GLN A 50 -5.81 0.45 12.12
CA GLN A 50 -6.58 1.69 12.11
C GLN A 50 -7.17 2.00 10.72
N CYS A 51 -6.38 1.78 9.65
CA CYS A 51 -6.89 1.95 8.29
C CYS A 51 -8.05 1.00 7.99
N ALA A 52 -7.95 -0.28 8.37
CA ALA A 52 -9.02 -1.26 8.17
C ALA A 52 -10.30 -0.90 8.94
N ARG A 53 -10.18 -0.37 10.17
CA ARG A 53 -11.34 0.14 10.95
C ARG A 53 -12.04 1.29 10.21
N VAL A 54 -11.27 2.24 9.69
CA VAL A 54 -11.81 3.36 8.90
C VAL A 54 -12.51 2.85 7.64
N PHE A 55 -11.88 1.97 6.87
CA PHE A 55 -12.49 1.43 5.65
C PHE A 55 -13.76 0.63 5.94
N ALA A 56 -13.79 -0.15 7.03
CA ALA A 56 -15.01 -0.85 7.45
C ALA A 56 -16.13 0.12 7.80
N GLN A 57 -15.85 1.20 8.54
CA GLN A 57 -16.82 2.25 8.87
C GLN A 57 -17.34 2.97 7.61
N GLU A 58 -16.51 3.17 6.60
CA GLU A 58 -16.90 3.79 5.33
C GLU A 58 -17.61 2.83 4.36
N GLY A 59 -17.75 1.55 4.75
CA GLY A 59 -18.52 0.56 4.01
C GLY A 59 -17.69 -0.17 2.95
N ALA A 60 -16.43 -0.46 3.23
CA ALA A 60 -15.68 -1.47 2.47
C ALA A 60 -16.39 -2.82 2.58
N ALA A 61 -16.47 -3.56 1.47
CA ALA A 61 -17.09 -4.88 1.43
C ALA A 61 -16.10 -6.00 1.79
N TRP A 62 -14.82 -5.80 1.49
CA TRP A 62 -13.72 -6.72 1.71
C TRP A 62 -12.46 -5.98 2.11
N LEU A 63 -11.53 -6.70 2.73
CA LEU A 63 -10.14 -6.29 2.90
C LEU A 63 -9.22 -7.23 2.14
N ALA A 64 -8.12 -6.72 1.60
CA ALA A 64 -7.11 -7.55 0.94
C ALA A 64 -5.72 -7.31 1.53
N VAL A 65 -5.04 -8.39 1.84
CA VAL A 65 -3.70 -8.43 2.43
C VAL A 65 -2.75 -9.28 1.59
N SER A 66 -1.47 -9.30 1.93
CA SER A 66 -0.46 -10.06 1.17
C SER A 66 -0.19 -11.45 1.77
N CYS A 67 -0.26 -11.60 3.08
CA CYS A 67 0.13 -12.83 3.77
C CYS A 67 -0.80 -13.16 4.95
N LEU A 68 -0.63 -14.36 5.50
CA LEU A 68 -1.45 -14.86 6.59
C LEU A 68 -1.33 -14.01 7.87
N THR A 69 -0.13 -13.59 8.23
CA THR A 69 0.10 -12.82 9.46
C THR A 69 -0.64 -11.47 9.45
N GLU A 70 -0.71 -10.80 8.30
CA GLU A 70 -1.52 -9.57 8.14
C GLU A 70 -3.02 -9.85 8.31
N ALA A 71 -3.51 -10.96 7.76
CA ALA A 71 -4.92 -11.35 7.91
C ALA A 71 -5.27 -11.69 9.37
N VAL A 72 -4.42 -12.46 10.04
CA VAL A 72 -4.59 -12.83 11.45
C VAL A 72 -4.53 -11.61 12.36
N GLN A 73 -3.63 -10.65 12.12
CA GLN A 73 -3.57 -9.38 12.85
C GLN A 73 -4.92 -8.64 12.80
N LEU A 74 -5.52 -8.53 11.62
CA LEU A 74 -6.83 -7.89 11.47
C LEU A 74 -7.94 -8.65 12.20
N ARG A 75 -7.92 -9.99 12.19
CA ARG A 75 -8.88 -10.80 12.95
C ARG A 75 -8.73 -10.64 14.45
N GLN A 76 -7.48 -10.62 14.95
CA GLN A 76 -7.19 -10.39 16.37
C GLN A 76 -7.66 -9.01 16.85
N ASP A 77 -7.67 -8.01 15.97
CA ASP A 77 -8.26 -6.70 16.21
C ASP A 77 -9.81 -6.68 16.16
N GLY A 78 -10.46 -7.81 15.90
CA GLY A 78 -11.90 -7.93 15.82
C GLY A 78 -12.50 -7.56 14.46
N GLN A 79 -11.70 -7.49 13.41
CA GLN A 79 -12.19 -7.22 12.05
C GLN A 79 -13.05 -8.38 11.55
N THR A 80 -14.30 -8.07 11.16
CA THR A 80 -15.30 -9.08 10.71
C THR A 80 -15.52 -9.11 9.21
N LEU A 81 -15.04 -8.11 8.46
CA LEU A 81 -15.15 -8.10 7.01
C LEU A 81 -14.45 -9.33 6.40
N PRO A 82 -14.94 -9.85 5.27
CA PRO A 82 -14.20 -10.85 4.51
C PRO A 82 -12.78 -10.37 4.19
N ILE A 83 -11.79 -11.27 4.38
CA ILE A 83 -10.38 -10.99 4.12
C ILE A 83 -9.87 -11.90 3.00
N LEU A 84 -9.22 -11.32 2.00
CA LEU A 84 -8.55 -12.02 0.91
C LEU A 84 -7.04 -11.89 1.03
N ILE A 85 -6.34 -13.02 1.13
CA ILE A 85 -4.88 -13.06 0.96
C ILE A 85 -4.54 -13.16 -0.53
N LEU A 86 -3.83 -12.14 -1.04
CA LEU A 86 -3.44 -12.05 -2.46
C LEU A 86 -2.18 -12.84 -2.79
N GLY A 87 -1.39 -13.23 -1.79
CA GLY A 87 -0.11 -13.91 -1.92
C GLY A 87 -0.21 -15.41 -1.60
N HIS A 88 0.98 -16.01 -1.42
CA HIS A 88 1.12 -17.42 -1.05
C HIS A 88 0.82 -17.65 0.44
N VAL A 89 0.16 -18.78 0.71
CA VAL A 89 0.02 -19.32 2.07
C VAL A 89 0.44 -20.78 2.04
N GLN A 90 1.24 -21.18 3.02
CA GLN A 90 1.71 -22.56 3.16
C GLN A 90 0.54 -23.46 3.59
N PRO A 91 0.46 -24.70 3.05
CA PRO A 91 -0.67 -25.60 3.29
C PRO A 91 -0.90 -25.96 4.77
N GLU A 92 0.16 -26.00 5.59
CA GLU A 92 0.09 -26.29 7.03
C GLU A 92 -0.79 -25.32 7.82
N TYR A 93 -1.04 -24.14 7.29
CA TYR A 93 -1.93 -23.14 7.89
C TYR A 93 -3.41 -23.29 7.48
N ALA A 94 -3.80 -24.38 6.81
CA ALA A 94 -5.18 -24.62 6.39
C ALA A 94 -6.17 -24.55 7.56
N GLN A 95 -5.79 -25.06 8.73
CA GLN A 95 -6.64 -24.98 9.93
C GLN A 95 -6.88 -23.53 10.37
N THR A 96 -5.86 -22.67 10.34
CA THR A 96 -5.98 -21.24 10.66
C THR A 96 -6.90 -20.53 9.65
N LEU A 97 -6.71 -20.80 8.35
CA LEU A 97 -7.54 -20.23 7.30
C LEU A 97 -9.03 -20.57 7.47
N ILE A 98 -9.31 -21.83 7.86
CA ILE A 98 -10.68 -22.29 8.12
C ILE A 98 -11.26 -21.63 9.38
N HIS A 99 -10.48 -21.62 10.47
CA HIS A 99 -10.93 -21.10 11.77
C HIS A 99 -11.21 -19.59 11.71
N GLU A 100 -10.31 -18.82 11.07
CA GLU A 100 -10.38 -17.37 10.96
C GLU A 100 -11.25 -16.89 9.78
N ASP A 101 -11.86 -17.82 9.04
CA ASP A 101 -12.66 -17.54 7.83
C ASP A 101 -11.93 -16.61 6.83
N ILE A 102 -10.71 -16.99 6.45
CA ILE A 102 -9.85 -16.24 5.54
C ILE A 102 -9.86 -16.89 4.16
N THR A 103 -10.11 -16.09 3.13
CA THR A 103 -10.06 -16.49 1.73
C THR A 103 -8.65 -16.30 1.17
N VAL A 104 -8.16 -17.22 0.33
CA VAL A 104 -6.83 -17.14 -0.26
C VAL A 104 -6.84 -17.20 -1.78
N ALA A 105 -5.84 -16.56 -2.40
CA ALA A 105 -5.59 -16.69 -3.83
C ALA A 105 -5.13 -18.12 -4.16
N CYS A 106 -5.79 -18.75 -5.13
CA CYS A 106 -5.40 -20.03 -5.71
C CYS A 106 -4.90 -19.82 -7.13
N TYR A 107 -3.65 -20.16 -7.41
CA TYR A 107 -2.96 -19.74 -8.63
C TYR A 107 -2.22 -20.87 -9.37
N SER A 108 -2.21 -22.09 -8.84
CA SER A 108 -1.68 -23.28 -9.52
C SER A 108 -2.34 -24.55 -9.01
N THR A 109 -2.31 -25.58 -9.83
CA THR A 109 -2.83 -26.90 -9.49
C THR A 109 -2.09 -27.53 -8.32
N GLU A 110 -0.75 -27.41 -8.27
CA GLU A 110 0.07 -27.95 -7.18
C GLU A 110 -0.27 -27.30 -5.84
N GLN A 111 -0.33 -25.95 -5.78
CA GLN A 111 -0.71 -25.23 -4.57
C GLN A 111 -2.11 -25.63 -4.11
N ALA A 112 -3.05 -25.75 -5.05
CA ALA A 112 -4.44 -26.16 -4.76
C ALA A 112 -4.54 -27.58 -4.19
N GLN A 113 -3.81 -28.53 -4.75
CA GLN A 113 -3.78 -29.93 -4.29
C GLN A 113 -3.20 -30.02 -2.87
N ASN A 114 -2.08 -29.35 -2.61
CA ASN A 114 -1.45 -29.34 -1.29
C ASN A 114 -2.35 -28.69 -0.24
N LEU A 115 -2.96 -27.54 -0.56
CA LEU A 115 -3.88 -26.85 0.35
C LEU A 115 -5.16 -27.67 0.59
N SER A 116 -5.70 -28.33 -0.44
CA SER A 116 -6.87 -29.20 -0.31
C SER A 116 -6.60 -30.39 0.60
N ALA A 117 -5.46 -31.05 0.44
CA ALA A 117 -5.07 -32.19 1.30
C ALA A 117 -4.96 -31.76 2.76
N ALA A 118 -4.34 -30.59 3.02
CA ALA A 118 -4.23 -30.05 4.37
C ALA A 118 -5.59 -29.66 4.96
N ALA A 119 -6.46 -29.04 4.18
CA ALA A 119 -7.81 -28.66 4.59
C ALA A 119 -8.68 -29.88 4.95
N VAL A 120 -8.64 -30.95 4.16
CA VAL A 120 -9.31 -32.22 4.47
C VAL A 120 -8.79 -32.80 5.78
N LYS A 121 -7.48 -32.79 5.99
CA LYS A 121 -6.86 -33.23 7.25
C LYS A 121 -7.28 -32.38 8.44
N ALA A 122 -7.51 -31.08 8.24
CA ALA A 122 -8.02 -30.16 9.25
C ALA A 122 -9.54 -30.29 9.47
N GLY A 123 -10.25 -31.13 8.70
CA GLY A 123 -11.67 -31.38 8.83
C GLY A 123 -12.58 -30.29 8.25
N GLY A 124 -12.08 -29.47 7.30
CA GLY A 124 -12.84 -28.39 6.72
C GLY A 124 -12.52 -28.10 5.25
N ARG A 125 -12.93 -26.95 4.79
CA ARG A 125 -12.66 -26.46 3.43
C ARG A 125 -12.11 -25.02 3.50
N VAL A 126 -11.10 -24.73 2.69
CA VAL A 126 -10.56 -23.38 2.55
C VAL A 126 -11.27 -22.66 1.40
N LYS A 127 -11.75 -21.44 1.66
CA LYS A 127 -12.30 -20.55 0.64
C LYS A 127 -11.16 -20.05 -0.26
N ILE A 128 -11.37 -20.16 -1.58
CA ILE A 128 -10.37 -19.71 -2.55
C ILE A 128 -10.97 -18.78 -3.60
N HIS A 129 -10.18 -17.79 -4.03
CA HIS A 129 -10.40 -17.09 -5.29
C HIS A 129 -9.36 -17.56 -6.32
N LEU A 130 -9.84 -18.08 -7.44
CA LEU A 130 -8.97 -18.47 -8.55
C LEU A 130 -8.28 -17.24 -9.13
N LYS A 131 -6.96 -17.28 -9.25
CA LYS A 131 -6.17 -16.20 -9.86
C LYS A 131 -5.93 -16.51 -11.32
N ALA A 132 -6.55 -15.73 -12.20
CA ALA A 132 -6.29 -15.75 -13.63
C ALA A 132 -5.05 -14.91 -13.97
N ASP A 133 -4.06 -15.48 -14.63
CA ASP A 133 -2.99 -14.70 -15.26
C ASP A 133 -3.36 -14.41 -16.72
N THR A 134 -3.79 -13.17 -16.92
CA THR A 134 -4.17 -12.63 -18.23
C THR A 134 -3.03 -11.88 -18.92
N GLY A 135 -1.85 -11.84 -18.28
CA GLY A 135 -0.67 -11.17 -18.83
C GLY A 135 0.12 -10.34 -17.82
N MET A 136 -0.21 -10.40 -16.50
CA MET A 136 0.65 -9.82 -15.48
C MET A 136 1.97 -10.58 -15.31
N GLY A 137 1.97 -11.91 -15.62
CA GLY A 137 3.18 -12.74 -15.62
C GLY A 137 3.77 -12.99 -14.23
N ARG A 138 2.99 -12.90 -13.15
CA ARG A 138 3.48 -13.02 -11.78
C ARG A 138 3.06 -14.32 -11.10
N ILE A 139 1.77 -14.53 -10.94
CA ILE A 139 1.13 -15.77 -10.45
C ILE A 139 -0.23 -15.91 -11.11
N GLY A 140 -0.74 -17.14 -11.25
CA GLY A 140 -2.07 -17.40 -11.79
C GLY A 140 -2.08 -18.50 -12.84
N PHE A 141 -3.25 -18.99 -13.15
CA PHE A 141 -3.47 -19.92 -14.27
C PHE A 141 -3.26 -19.17 -15.58
N ALA A 142 -2.36 -19.67 -16.44
CA ALA A 142 -1.76 -18.94 -17.56
C ALA A 142 -2.71 -18.84 -18.78
N LEU A 143 -3.80 -18.07 -18.66
CA LEU A 143 -4.82 -17.91 -19.71
C LEU A 143 -4.28 -17.39 -21.04
N ARG A 144 -3.28 -16.54 -20.99
CA ARG A 144 -2.67 -15.93 -22.18
C ARG A 144 -1.80 -16.92 -22.96
N THR A 145 -1.20 -17.90 -22.28
CA THR A 145 -0.31 -18.89 -22.89
C THR A 145 -1.10 -20.04 -23.51
N ASP A 146 -2.00 -20.67 -22.75
CA ASP A 146 -2.91 -21.72 -23.20
C ASP A 146 -4.23 -21.62 -22.42
N PHE A 147 -5.20 -20.98 -23.05
CA PHE A 147 -6.49 -20.72 -22.44
C PHE A 147 -7.21 -22.01 -22.03
N ASP A 148 -7.25 -23.00 -22.93
CA ASP A 148 -8.04 -24.21 -22.69
C ASP A 148 -7.39 -25.12 -21.64
N ALA A 149 -6.05 -25.17 -21.59
CA ALA A 149 -5.34 -25.86 -20.53
C ALA A 149 -5.59 -25.18 -19.17
N ALA A 150 -5.47 -23.85 -19.08
CA ALA A 150 -5.70 -23.09 -17.86
C ALA A 150 -7.15 -23.28 -17.35
N ILE A 151 -8.15 -23.29 -18.23
CA ILE A 151 -9.56 -23.57 -17.83
C ILE A 151 -9.71 -25.00 -17.31
N ARG A 152 -9.10 -25.99 -17.95
CA ARG A 152 -9.13 -27.38 -17.44
C ARG A 152 -8.51 -27.48 -16.05
N GLU A 153 -7.37 -26.82 -15.82
CA GLU A 153 -6.74 -26.77 -14.49
C GLU A 153 -7.64 -26.10 -13.44
N MET A 154 -8.21 -24.94 -13.76
CA MET A 154 -9.14 -24.26 -12.86
C MET A 154 -10.35 -25.13 -12.50
N LEU A 155 -10.93 -25.86 -13.47
CA LEU A 155 -12.04 -26.77 -13.23
C LEU A 155 -11.62 -27.97 -12.36
N ALA A 156 -10.43 -28.52 -12.57
CA ALA A 156 -9.87 -29.56 -11.71
C ALA A 156 -9.71 -29.08 -10.25
N VAL A 157 -9.22 -27.86 -10.06
CA VAL A 157 -9.12 -27.23 -8.73
C VAL A 157 -10.50 -27.08 -8.08
N CYS A 158 -11.52 -26.67 -8.82
CA CYS A 158 -12.90 -26.56 -8.30
C CYS A 158 -13.50 -27.90 -7.85
N ALA A 159 -12.93 -29.04 -8.25
CA ALA A 159 -13.36 -30.38 -7.87
C ALA A 159 -12.66 -30.91 -6.61
N LEU A 160 -11.62 -30.23 -6.10
CA LEU A 160 -10.87 -30.67 -4.94
C LEU A 160 -11.71 -30.57 -3.64
N PRO A 161 -11.74 -31.64 -2.82
CA PRO A 161 -12.70 -31.74 -1.71
C PRO A 161 -12.42 -30.76 -0.57
N GLY A 162 -11.17 -30.37 -0.36
CA GLY A 162 -10.76 -29.43 0.71
C GLY A 162 -10.87 -27.96 0.33
N LEU A 163 -11.35 -27.63 -0.88
CA LEU A 163 -11.44 -26.25 -1.34
C LEU A 163 -12.88 -25.85 -1.64
N GLU A 164 -13.16 -24.57 -1.46
CA GLU A 164 -14.40 -23.91 -1.85
C GLU A 164 -14.07 -22.71 -2.74
N MET A 165 -14.35 -22.84 -4.05
CA MET A 165 -14.15 -21.75 -4.99
C MET A 165 -15.29 -20.73 -4.81
N THR A 166 -14.94 -19.57 -4.24
CA THR A 166 -15.86 -18.46 -4.00
C THR A 166 -15.63 -17.28 -4.95
N GLY A 167 -14.48 -17.21 -5.63
CA GLY A 167 -14.22 -16.09 -6.52
C GLY A 167 -13.22 -16.36 -7.64
N LEU A 168 -13.19 -15.40 -8.56
CA LEU A 168 -12.25 -15.32 -9.69
C LEU A 168 -11.67 -13.92 -9.79
N PHE A 169 -10.35 -13.81 -9.99
CA PHE A 169 -9.73 -12.51 -10.17
C PHE A 169 -8.50 -12.51 -11.05
N GLN A 170 -8.20 -11.34 -11.57
CA GLN A 170 -6.98 -11.04 -12.32
C GLN A 170 -6.31 -9.76 -11.79
N HIS A 171 -5.21 -9.33 -12.38
CA HIS A 171 -4.58 -8.04 -12.10
C HIS A 171 -4.05 -7.43 -13.40
N PHE A 172 -4.40 -6.16 -13.62
CA PHE A 172 -3.90 -5.42 -14.77
C PHE A 172 -2.44 -5.03 -14.60
N SER A 173 -1.67 -5.09 -15.67
CA SER A 173 -0.24 -4.75 -15.67
C SER A 173 0.00 -3.26 -15.87
N VAL A 174 -0.80 -2.64 -16.75
CA VAL A 174 -0.56 -1.30 -17.30
C VAL A 174 -1.86 -0.49 -17.42
N ALA A 175 -2.82 -0.72 -16.49
CA ALA A 175 -4.09 0.02 -16.50
C ALA A 175 -3.95 1.52 -16.19
N ASP A 176 -2.79 1.95 -15.71
CA ASP A 176 -2.39 3.31 -15.37
C ASP A 176 -1.47 3.95 -16.42
N ASP A 177 -1.40 3.35 -17.61
CA ASP A 177 -0.63 3.87 -18.75
C ASP A 177 -1.58 4.25 -19.89
N THR A 178 -1.29 5.38 -20.57
CA THR A 178 -2.12 5.95 -21.62
C THR A 178 -1.60 5.68 -23.04
N ALA A 179 -0.44 5.00 -23.18
CA ALA A 179 0.08 4.61 -24.48
C ALA A 179 -0.88 3.62 -25.16
N GLU A 180 -1.12 3.80 -26.45
CA GLU A 180 -2.10 3.03 -27.23
C GLU A 180 -1.89 1.53 -27.11
N GLU A 181 -0.62 1.06 -27.16
CA GLU A 181 -0.26 -0.35 -26.98
C GLU A 181 -0.63 -0.88 -25.58
N ASN A 182 -0.48 -0.08 -24.51
CA ASN A 182 -0.78 -0.45 -23.14
C ASN A 182 -2.29 -0.41 -22.87
N VAL A 183 -3.00 0.52 -23.47
CA VAL A 183 -4.48 0.53 -23.46
C VAL A 183 -5.04 -0.70 -24.16
N ALA A 184 -4.49 -1.07 -25.34
CA ALA A 184 -4.88 -2.28 -26.06
C ALA A 184 -4.57 -3.55 -25.23
N TYR A 185 -3.38 -3.62 -24.62
CA TYR A 185 -2.98 -4.75 -23.76
C TYR A 185 -3.93 -4.92 -22.57
N THR A 186 -4.33 -3.83 -21.94
CA THR A 186 -5.28 -3.82 -20.83
C THR A 186 -6.65 -4.32 -21.25
N ALA A 187 -7.13 -3.92 -22.44
CA ALA A 187 -8.38 -4.43 -23.01
C ALA A 187 -8.30 -5.94 -23.33
N GLU A 188 -7.17 -6.41 -23.84
CA GLU A 188 -6.95 -7.86 -24.05
C GLU A 188 -6.96 -8.66 -22.74
N GLN A 189 -6.31 -8.13 -21.68
CA GLN A 189 -6.36 -8.75 -20.35
C GLN A 189 -7.79 -8.87 -19.87
N HIS A 190 -8.59 -7.83 -20.03
CA HIS A 190 -10.01 -7.83 -19.65
C HIS A 190 -10.81 -8.85 -20.47
N ALA A 191 -10.65 -8.88 -21.79
CA ALA A 191 -11.34 -9.82 -22.66
C ALA A 191 -11.05 -11.28 -22.32
N LEU A 192 -9.78 -11.62 -22.02
CA LEU A 192 -9.38 -12.94 -21.54
C LEU A 192 -10.04 -13.30 -20.21
N PHE A 193 -10.14 -12.34 -19.31
CA PHE A 193 -10.77 -12.54 -18.01
C PHE A 193 -12.28 -12.80 -18.12
N VAL A 194 -12.98 -12.02 -18.94
CA VAL A 194 -14.41 -12.21 -19.23
C VAL A 194 -14.65 -13.58 -19.87
N ARG A 195 -13.80 -13.99 -20.82
CA ARG A 195 -13.87 -15.31 -21.45
C ARG A 195 -13.68 -16.43 -20.42
N ALA A 196 -12.76 -16.29 -19.47
CA ALA A 196 -12.56 -17.28 -18.41
C ALA A 196 -13.77 -17.38 -17.46
N PHE A 197 -14.36 -16.25 -17.09
CA PHE A 197 -15.60 -16.23 -16.30
C PHE A 197 -16.71 -17.04 -17.00
N HIS A 198 -16.94 -16.78 -18.27
CA HIS A 198 -17.97 -17.49 -19.05
C HIS A 198 -17.67 -18.99 -19.22
N ALA A 199 -16.41 -19.37 -19.38
CA ALA A 199 -16.01 -20.77 -19.47
C ALA A 199 -16.27 -21.53 -18.16
N LEU A 200 -15.96 -20.93 -17.00
CA LEU A 200 -16.25 -21.51 -15.69
C LEU A 200 -17.76 -21.60 -15.44
N LYS A 201 -18.50 -20.54 -15.78
CA LYS A 201 -19.97 -20.51 -15.67
C LYS A 201 -20.63 -21.61 -16.52
N ALA A 202 -20.21 -21.76 -17.77
CA ALA A 202 -20.73 -22.79 -18.68
C ALA A 202 -20.46 -24.22 -18.16
N ALA A 203 -19.36 -24.42 -17.43
CA ALA A 203 -19.04 -25.68 -16.76
C ALA A 203 -19.75 -25.88 -15.40
N GLY A 204 -20.69 -25.01 -15.03
CA GLY A 204 -21.41 -25.07 -13.74
C GLY A 204 -20.58 -24.67 -12.53
N ARG A 205 -19.50 -23.91 -12.74
CA ARG A 205 -18.59 -23.40 -11.70
C ARG A 205 -18.59 -21.87 -11.70
N GLU A 206 -19.76 -21.26 -11.57
CA GLU A 206 -19.89 -19.81 -11.58
C GLU A 206 -19.31 -19.19 -10.29
N PRO A 207 -18.32 -18.27 -10.36
CA PRO A 207 -17.77 -17.58 -9.20
C PRO A 207 -18.82 -16.69 -8.51
N GLN A 208 -18.82 -16.66 -7.18
CA GLN A 208 -19.71 -15.78 -6.39
C GLN A 208 -19.20 -14.33 -6.42
N THR A 209 -17.88 -14.14 -6.44
CA THR A 209 -17.23 -12.83 -6.49
C THR A 209 -16.25 -12.78 -7.66
N VAL A 210 -16.28 -11.70 -8.42
CA VAL A 210 -15.41 -11.49 -9.59
C VAL A 210 -14.73 -10.13 -9.47
N HIS A 211 -13.39 -10.08 -9.62
CA HIS A 211 -12.70 -8.81 -9.48
C HIS A 211 -11.47 -8.68 -10.39
N CYS A 212 -11.46 -7.62 -11.18
CA CYS A 212 -10.36 -7.28 -12.10
C CYS A 212 -9.66 -5.97 -11.72
N ASP A 213 -10.40 -4.96 -11.26
CA ASP A 213 -9.93 -3.60 -11.12
C ASP A 213 -8.97 -3.41 -9.95
N ASN A 214 -7.83 -2.76 -10.22
CA ASN A 214 -6.95 -2.14 -9.26
C ASN A 214 -7.32 -0.64 -9.09
N SER A 215 -6.44 0.15 -8.50
CA SER A 215 -6.64 1.60 -8.33
C SER A 215 -6.93 2.33 -9.64
N ALA A 216 -6.15 2.06 -10.68
CA ALA A 216 -6.37 2.67 -12.00
C ALA A 216 -7.65 2.14 -12.65
N GLY A 217 -7.87 0.82 -12.61
CA GLY A 217 -9.04 0.19 -13.22
C GLY A 217 -10.35 0.80 -12.73
N VAL A 218 -10.56 0.92 -11.41
CA VAL A 218 -11.79 1.47 -10.85
C VAL A 218 -12.00 2.95 -11.20
N MET A 219 -10.93 3.70 -11.39
CA MET A 219 -11.01 5.14 -11.72
C MET A 219 -11.21 5.39 -13.21
N LEU A 220 -10.56 4.63 -14.07
CA LEU A 220 -10.56 4.84 -15.53
C LEU A 220 -11.66 4.06 -16.24
N HIS A 221 -12.00 2.88 -15.74
CA HIS A 221 -12.87 1.92 -16.41
C HIS A 221 -14.06 1.47 -15.54
N PRO A 222 -14.93 2.39 -15.08
CA PRO A 222 -16.07 2.05 -14.20
C PRO A 222 -17.08 1.10 -14.85
N ASP A 223 -17.03 0.95 -16.17
CA ASP A 223 -17.94 0.11 -16.96
C ASP A 223 -17.39 -1.30 -17.23
N TRP A 224 -16.21 -1.64 -16.72
CA TRP A 224 -15.57 -2.93 -16.94
C TRP A 224 -16.25 -4.19 -16.36
N PRO A 225 -17.29 -4.12 -15.52
CA PRO A 225 -18.17 -5.24 -15.34
C PRO A 225 -18.97 -5.63 -16.60
N GLU A 226 -18.83 -4.92 -17.72
CA GLU A 226 -19.48 -5.33 -18.97
C GLU A 226 -19.03 -6.74 -19.37
N GLY A 227 -20.00 -7.60 -19.65
CA GLY A 227 -19.77 -9.03 -19.91
C GLY A 227 -19.60 -9.89 -18.66
N LEU A 228 -19.61 -9.30 -17.46
CA LEU A 228 -19.60 -9.98 -16.15
C LEU A 228 -20.94 -9.77 -15.43
N ALA A 229 -21.23 -10.62 -14.45
CA ALA A 229 -22.34 -10.42 -13.53
C ALA A 229 -22.01 -9.25 -12.57
N ARG A 230 -22.49 -8.03 -12.88
CA ARG A 230 -22.13 -6.80 -12.18
C ARG A 230 -22.37 -6.88 -10.66
N GLU A 231 -23.43 -7.54 -10.26
CA GLU A 231 -23.80 -7.78 -8.84
C GLU A 231 -22.80 -8.67 -8.09
N ARG A 232 -21.91 -9.34 -8.82
CA ARG A 232 -20.83 -10.18 -8.27
C ARG A 232 -19.44 -9.52 -8.36
N CYS A 233 -19.38 -8.37 -9.02
CA CYS A 233 -18.10 -7.68 -9.21
C CYS A 233 -17.70 -6.87 -7.98
N MET A 234 -16.41 -6.72 -7.76
CA MET A 234 -15.82 -5.75 -6.82
C MET A 234 -14.53 -5.17 -7.36
N ALA A 235 -14.16 -3.97 -6.90
CA ALA A 235 -12.86 -3.36 -7.20
C ALA A 235 -11.92 -3.45 -6.00
N ARG A 236 -10.60 -3.43 -6.27
CA ARG A 236 -9.54 -3.51 -5.26
C ARG A 236 -8.66 -2.24 -5.28
N PRO A 237 -9.19 -1.08 -4.85
CA PRO A 237 -8.37 0.11 -4.71
C PRO A 237 -7.29 -0.10 -3.65
N GLY A 238 -6.09 0.40 -3.94
CA GLY A 238 -4.94 0.37 -3.03
C GLY A 238 -4.39 1.77 -2.84
N ILE A 239 -3.36 2.16 -3.59
CA ILE A 239 -2.59 3.38 -3.38
C ILE A 239 -3.43 4.67 -3.36
N ILE A 240 -4.49 4.75 -4.17
CA ILE A 240 -5.39 5.90 -4.22
C ILE A 240 -6.13 6.13 -2.89
N LEU A 241 -6.34 5.08 -2.09
CA LEU A 241 -6.94 5.21 -0.76
C LEU A 241 -6.01 5.97 0.20
N TYR A 242 -4.70 5.92 -0.05
CA TYR A 242 -3.66 6.58 0.74
C TYR A 242 -3.27 7.96 0.17
N GLY A 243 -3.96 8.40 -0.89
CA GLY A 243 -3.86 9.75 -1.41
C GLY A 243 -2.85 9.95 -2.55
N TYR A 244 -2.43 8.87 -3.20
CA TYR A 244 -1.45 8.92 -4.28
C TYR A 244 -2.01 8.32 -5.56
N ASP A 245 -1.68 8.94 -6.68
CA ASP A 245 -2.03 8.43 -8.00
C ASP A 245 -1.24 7.14 -8.32
N PRO A 246 -1.80 6.21 -9.12
CA PRO A 246 -1.15 4.93 -9.42
C PRO A 246 0.12 5.06 -10.26
N SER A 247 0.21 6.11 -11.09
CA SER A 247 1.38 6.43 -11.93
C SER A 247 1.50 7.95 -12.15
N ASP A 248 2.58 8.39 -12.79
CA ASP A 248 2.75 9.80 -13.20
C ASP A 248 1.93 10.15 -14.45
N GLU A 249 1.53 9.16 -15.27
CA GLU A 249 0.76 9.31 -16.50
C GLU A 249 -0.72 9.58 -16.23
N VAL A 250 -1.25 9.06 -15.12
CA VAL A 250 -2.66 9.18 -14.76
C VAL A 250 -2.81 9.90 -13.43
N ARG A 251 -3.33 11.12 -13.49
CA ARG A 251 -3.55 11.96 -12.31
C ARG A 251 -5.01 12.31 -12.15
N PHE A 252 -5.54 12.05 -10.98
CA PHE A 252 -6.94 12.31 -10.64
C PHE A 252 -7.13 13.64 -9.89
N GLY A 253 -6.10 14.12 -9.16
CA GLY A 253 -6.06 15.42 -8.52
C GLY A 253 -7.04 15.63 -7.35
N GLN A 254 -7.78 14.61 -6.96
CA GLN A 254 -8.81 14.69 -5.92
C GLN A 254 -8.41 13.99 -4.60
N PHE A 255 -7.37 13.17 -4.64
CA PHE A 255 -6.92 12.41 -3.49
C PHE A 255 -6.01 13.25 -2.59
N ARG A 256 -6.08 13.00 -1.28
CA ARG A 256 -5.33 13.71 -0.25
C ARG A 256 -4.29 12.77 0.34
N PRO A 257 -2.99 13.11 0.30
CA PRO A 257 -1.98 12.35 1.01
C PRO A 257 -2.36 12.14 2.47
N VAL A 258 -2.25 10.89 2.93
CA VAL A 258 -2.67 10.49 4.28
C VAL A 258 -1.52 10.59 5.26
N MET A 259 -0.26 10.36 4.82
CA MET A 259 0.92 10.35 5.68
C MET A 259 1.73 11.62 5.56
N THR A 260 2.07 12.21 6.73
CA THR A 260 3.10 13.24 6.87
C THR A 260 4.20 12.69 7.78
N LEU A 261 5.44 12.60 7.29
CA LEU A 261 6.58 12.18 8.12
C LEU A 261 7.26 13.38 8.75
N LYS A 262 7.45 13.34 10.06
CA LYS A 262 8.00 14.44 10.86
C LYS A 262 9.15 13.98 11.74
N THR A 263 9.95 14.95 12.15
CA THR A 263 11.03 14.79 13.14
C THR A 263 11.25 16.10 13.88
N VAL A 264 12.26 16.17 14.73
CA VAL A 264 12.67 17.38 15.44
C VAL A 264 14.13 17.74 15.16
N VAL A 265 14.42 19.03 15.34
CA VAL A 265 15.79 19.55 15.36
C VAL A 265 16.47 19.13 16.67
N SER A 266 17.62 18.47 16.58
CA SER A 266 18.42 18.08 17.75
C SER A 266 19.56 19.05 18.07
N MET A 267 19.99 19.83 17.07
CA MET A 267 21.09 20.77 17.24
C MET A 267 21.06 21.82 16.14
N VAL A 268 21.37 23.05 16.49
CA VAL A 268 21.65 24.17 15.54
C VAL A 268 23.05 24.66 15.73
N LYS A 269 23.78 24.83 14.63
CA LYS A 269 25.17 25.37 14.66
C LYS A 269 25.50 26.16 13.40
N GLU A 270 26.36 27.16 13.53
CA GLU A 270 26.95 27.84 12.39
C GLU A 270 28.23 27.13 11.93
N MET A 271 28.32 26.86 10.65
CA MET A 271 29.53 26.35 10.00
C MET A 271 30.25 27.49 9.28
N GLN A 272 31.55 27.62 9.52
CA GLN A 272 32.40 28.60 8.85
C GLN A 272 32.90 28.08 7.49
N PRO A 273 33.28 28.95 6.55
CA PRO A 273 33.87 28.55 5.28
C PRO A 273 35.01 27.55 5.47
N GLY A 274 35.02 26.48 4.66
CA GLY A 274 35.99 25.39 4.73
C GLY A 274 35.64 24.26 5.70
N GLN A 275 34.66 24.42 6.59
CA GLN A 275 34.17 23.33 7.44
C GLN A 275 33.28 22.38 6.65
N SER A 276 33.40 21.10 6.93
CA SER A 276 32.66 20.03 6.22
C SER A 276 31.70 19.32 7.13
N ALA A 277 30.59 18.81 6.53
CA ALA A 277 29.58 18.02 7.22
C ALA A 277 29.41 16.63 6.60
N SER A 278 29.01 15.68 7.46
CA SER A 278 28.60 14.31 7.13
C SER A 278 29.72 13.41 6.59
N TYR A 279 29.36 12.13 6.38
CA TYR A 279 30.26 11.08 5.91
C TYR A 279 30.85 11.39 4.53
N GLY A 280 32.20 11.26 4.44
CA GLY A 280 32.96 11.51 3.23
C GLY A 280 33.07 13.00 2.89
N ARG A 281 32.75 13.89 3.85
CA ARG A 281 32.89 15.35 3.71
C ARG A 281 32.24 15.86 2.41
N ARG A 282 31.07 15.35 2.07
CA ARG A 282 30.36 15.63 0.78
C ARG A 282 29.71 17.01 0.74
N PHE A 283 29.63 17.69 1.86
CA PHE A 283 29.32 19.11 1.96
C PHE A 283 30.50 19.84 2.62
N THR A 284 30.89 20.96 2.04
CA THR A 284 31.84 21.91 2.64
C THR A 284 31.24 23.30 2.49
N ALA A 285 31.13 24.03 3.59
CA ALA A 285 30.60 25.37 3.57
C ALA A 285 31.55 26.32 2.80
N ASP A 286 31.04 27.09 1.86
CA ASP A 286 31.75 28.15 1.12
C ASP A 286 31.54 29.54 1.73
N LYS A 287 30.53 29.66 2.58
CA LYS A 287 30.12 30.84 3.33
C LYS A 287 29.63 30.43 4.72
N PRO A 288 29.47 31.38 5.67
CA PRO A 288 28.81 31.10 6.94
C PRO A 288 27.45 30.48 6.68
N THR A 289 27.22 29.27 7.16
CA THR A 289 26.02 28.45 6.90
C THR A 289 25.42 28.00 8.23
N LEU A 290 24.16 28.34 8.48
CA LEU A 290 23.41 27.84 9.64
C LEU A 290 22.88 26.46 9.34
N VAL A 291 23.24 25.48 10.16
CA VAL A 291 22.94 24.06 9.95
C VAL A 291 22.11 23.55 11.10
N ALA A 292 20.95 22.95 10.80
CA ALA A 292 20.18 22.14 11.74
C ALA A 292 20.49 20.65 11.54
N THR A 293 20.67 19.93 12.64
CA THR A 293 20.72 18.46 12.67
C THR A 293 19.36 17.94 13.06
N LEU A 294 18.83 17.00 12.29
CA LEU A 294 17.52 16.38 12.49
C LEU A 294 17.66 14.96 13.04
N CYS A 295 16.75 14.56 13.91
CA CYS A 295 16.68 13.25 14.56
C CYS A 295 16.14 12.15 13.64
N THR A 296 16.59 12.07 12.39
CA THR A 296 16.11 11.09 11.41
C THR A 296 17.19 10.71 10.42
N GLY A 297 17.08 9.49 9.89
CA GLY A 297 17.96 9.02 8.84
C GLY A 297 17.37 7.86 8.05
N TYR A 298 18.25 7.10 7.36
CA TYR A 298 17.75 6.03 6.50
C TYR A 298 17.19 4.83 7.27
N ALA A 299 17.49 4.67 8.55
CA ALA A 299 16.90 3.64 9.39
C ALA A 299 15.43 3.93 9.75
N ASP A 300 14.98 5.18 9.58
CA ASP A 300 13.58 5.59 9.76
C ASP A 300 12.75 5.49 8.47
N GLY A 301 13.44 5.33 7.34
CA GLY A 301 12.80 5.29 6.01
C GLY A 301 13.08 6.52 5.15
N TYR A 302 13.88 7.52 5.62
CA TYR A 302 14.28 8.63 4.77
C TYR A 302 15.41 8.20 3.81
N PRO A 303 15.18 8.17 2.48
CA PRO A 303 16.10 7.55 1.54
C PRO A 303 17.49 8.20 1.52
N ARG A 304 18.55 7.38 1.60
CA ARG A 304 19.94 7.87 1.55
C ARG A 304 20.30 8.53 0.21
N GLN A 305 19.56 8.20 -0.87
CA GLN A 305 19.71 8.82 -2.19
C GLN A 305 19.37 10.32 -2.19
N LEU A 306 18.60 10.81 -1.20
CA LEU A 306 18.27 12.22 -1.01
C LEU A 306 19.40 13.08 -0.44
N SER A 307 20.58 12.51 -0.28
CA SER A 307 21.81 13.21 0.16
C SER A 307 22.23 14.33 -0.78
N CYS A 308 23.04 15.25 -0.28
CA CYS A 308 23.77 16.26 -1.04
C CYS A 308 22.85 17.22 -1.83
N GLY A 309 21.86 17.78 -1.19
CA GLY A 309 20.96 18.80 -1.75
C GLY A 309 19.78 18.24 -2.55
N LYS A 310 19.68 16.91 -2.71
CA LYS A 310 18.56 16.33 -3.45
C LYS A 310 17.24 16.36 -2.65
N GLY A 311 17.29 16.07 -1.35
CA GLY A 311 16.14 16.09 -0.46
C GLY A 311 15.84 17.50 0.03
N ILE A 312 14.56 17.83 0.15
CA ILE A 312 14.07 19.08 0.71
C ILE A 312 13.10 18.75 1.85
N VAL A 313 13.42 19.25 3.03
CA VAL A 313 12.52 19.18 4.19
C VAL A 313 11.96 20.58 4.50
N GLU A 314 10.95 20.64 5.36
CA GLU A 314 10.31 21.89 5.75
C GLU A 314 10.54 22.17 7.23
N ILE A 315 11.01 23.39 7.58
CA ILE A 315 11.06 23.90 8.94
C ILE A 315 10.50 25.32 8.94
N HIS A 316 9.59 25.64 9.85
CA HIS A 316 8.88 26.93 9.91
C HIS A 316 8.28 27.38 8.57
N GLY A 317 7.75 26.42 7.77
CA GLY A 317 7.20 26.72 6.45
C GLY A 317 8.23 27.09 5.38
N LYS A 318 9.51 26.78 5.60
CA LYS A 318 10.60 27.06 4.66
C LYS A 318 11.27 25.77 4.19
N ALA A 319 11.66 25.75 2.93
CA ALA A 319 12.38 24.65 2.32
C ALA A 319 13.83 24.61 2.75
N CYS A 320 14.27 23.49 3.31
CA CYS A 320 15.60 23.26 3.85
C CYS A 320 16.27 22.10 3.09
N PRO A 321 17.29 22.35 2.24
CA PRO A 321 17.99 21.28 1.53
C PRO A 321 18.86 20.46 2.45
N VAL A 322 18.97 19.15 2.17
CA VAL A 322 19.81 18.21 2.90
C VAL A 322 21.29 18.48 2.61
N LEU A 323 22.10 18.68 3.65
CA LEU A 323 23.54 18.92 3.57
C LEU A 323 24.33 17.62 3.77
N GLY A 324 25.20 17.30 2.80
CA GLY A 324 26.01 16.10 2.84
C GLY A 324 25.19 14.82 2.77
N ARG A 325 25.70 13.73 3.34
CA ARG A 325 25.02 12.42 3.31
C ARG A 325 24.01 12.27 4.44
N VAL A 326 22.85 11.72 4.13
CA VAL A 326 21.91 11.19 5.14
C VAL A 326 22.60 10.05 5.88
N CYS A 327 22.64 10.11 7.22
CA CYS A 327 23.22 9.09 8.08
C CYS A 327 22.14 8.06 8.49
N MET A 328 22.49 7.13 9.39
CA MET A 328 21.55 6.11 9.86
C MET A 328 20.38 6.72 10.63
N ASP A 329 20.69 7.60 11.59
CA ASP A 329 19.75 8.11 12.59
C ASP A 329 19.72 9.65 12.63
N GLN A 330 20.49 10.32 11.80
CA GLN A 330 20.58 11.79 11.76
C GLN A 330 20.86 12.28 10.35
N MET A 331 20.43 13.51 10.06
CA MET A 331 20.83 14.23 8.86
C MET A 331 20.93 15.73 9.14
N MET A 332 21.68 16.45 8.32
CA MET A 332 21.86 17.89 8.41
C MET A 332 21.14 18.57 7.27
N VAL A 333 20.59 19.75 7.55
CA VAL A 333 19.89 20.59 6.57
C VAL A 333 20.36 22.05 6.70
N ASP A 334 20.31 22.77 5.58
CA ASP A 334 20.61 24.20 5.55
C ASP A 334 19.38 24.99 6.03
N VAL A 335 19.57 25.77 7.09
CA VAL A 335 18.56 26.66 7.67
C VAL A 335 18.98 28.10 7.65
N THR A 336 19.97 28.44 6.81
CA THR A 336 20.48 29.82 6.66
C THR A 336 19.35 30.75 6.25
N GLY A 337 19.19 31.85 6.99
CA GLY A 337 18.15 32.85 6.72
C GLY A 337 16.75 32.50 7.25
N ILE A 338 16.61 31.39 7.99
CA ILE A 338 15.39 31.10 8.73
C ILE A 338 15.56 31.59 10.17
N PRO A 339 14.74 32.54 10.62
CA PRO A 339 14.87 33.10 11.97
C PRO A 339 14.40 32.12 13.04
N ASP A 340 14.96 32.28 14.25
CA ASP A 340 14.43 31.63 15.47
C ASP A 340 14.31 30.10 15.40
N ILE A 341 15.31 29.43 14.80
CA ILE A 341 15.38 27.96 14.81
C ILE A 341 16.10 27.50 16.08
N HIS A 342 15.44 26.55 16.78
CA HIS A 342 15.92 25.99 18.05
C HIS A 342 15.84 24.46 18.08
N GLU A 343 16.55 23.87 19.03
CA GLU A 343 16.39 22.46 19.39
C GLU A 343 14.93 22.20 19.82
N GLY A 344 14.34 21.10 19.33
CA GLY A 344 12.96 20.75 19.55
C GLY A 344 11.95 21.25 18.50
N ASP A 345 12.38 22.14 17.58
CA ASP A 345 11.51 22.58 16.49
C ASP A 345 11.14 21.42 15.57
N GLU A 346 9.89 21.36 15.16
CA GLU A 346 9.41 20.31 14.24
C GLU A 346 9.91 20.55 12.82
N ALA A 347 10.37 19.47 12.19
CA ALA A 347 10.71 19.42 10.78
C ALA A 347 9.83 18.41 10.04
N ILE A 348 9.29 18.80 8.89
CA ILE A 348 8.51 17.93 8.03
C ILE A 348 9.41 17.34 6.96
N LEU A 349 9.59 16.02 6.98
CA LEU A 349 10.47 15.31 6.06
C LEU A 349 9.83 15.14 4.68
N TRP A 350 8.51 14.85 4.65
CA TRP A 350 7.66 14.94 3.47
C TRP A 350 6.19 15.10 3.86
N GLY A 351 5.37 15.57 2.91
CA GLY A 351 3.94 15.78 3.08
C GLY A 351 3.58 17.16 3.62
N GLY A 352 4.55 18.07 3.74
CA GLY A 352 4.34 19.47 4.08
C GLY A 352 4.04 20.35 2.85
N SER A 353 4.00 21.66 3.08
CA SER A 353 3.63 22.65 2.04
C SER A 353 4.78 22.95 1.07
N VAL A 354 6.03 22.84 1.53
CA VAL A 354 7.24 23.13 0.77
C VAL A 354 8.29 22.02 0.84
N SER A 355 8.06 20.98 1.65
CA SER A 355 8.89 19.77 1.67
C SER A 355 8.67 18.91 0.42
N ASP A 356 9.51 17.91 0.22
CA ASP A 356 9.22 16.87 -0.75
C ASP A 356 7.89 16.15 -0.44
N THR A 357 7.27 15.57 -1.46
CA THR A 357 6.17 14.60 -1.33
C THR A 357 6.72 13.19 -1.55
N ALA A 358 5.96 12.14 -1.21
CA ALA A 358 6.38 10.76 -1.51
C ALA A 358 6.61 10.55 -3.02
N GLU A 359 5.83 11.22 -3.89
CA GLU A 359 6.02 11.17 -5.36
C GLU A 359 7.30 11.90 -5.80
N THR A 360 7.60 13.09 -5.22
CA THR A 360 8.85 13.79 -5.56
C THR A 360 10.07 13.02 -5.07
N ILE A 361 9.99 12.39 -3.90
CA ILE A 361 11.01 11.48 -3.41
C ILE A 361 11.18 10.30 -4.37
N ALA A 362 10.08 9.66 -4.77
CA ALA A 362 10.11 8.53 -5.69
C ALA A 362 10.84 8.88 -7.00
N ARG A 363 10.48 10.01 -7.64
CA ARG A 363 11.16 10.49 -8.84
C ARG A 363 12.66 10.80 -8.63
N LYS A 364 13.02 11.39 -7.48
CA LYS A 364 14.42 11.69 -7.14
C LYS A 364 15.28 10.45 -6.86
N THR A 365 14.63 9.33 -6.52
CA THR A 365 15.29 8.08 -6.11
C THR A 365 15.07 6.93 -7.08
N ASP A 366 14.43 7.19 -8.23
CA ASP A 366 14.13 6.22 -9.30
C ASP A 366 13.29 5.04 -8.80
N THR A 367 12.18 5.36 -8.15
CA THR A 367 11.20 4.39 -7.63
C THR A 367 9.78 4.94 -7.72
N ILE A 368 8.84 4.32 -6.98
CA ILE A 368 7.42 4.69 -6.92
C ILE A 368 7.00 5.08 -5.51
N SER A 369 5.94 5.89 -5.38
CA SER A 369 5.41 6.35 -4.09
C SER A 369 5.08 5.19 -3.13
N TYR A 370 4.67 4.04 -3.66
CA TYR A 370 4.43 2.81 -2.90
C TYR A 370 5.64 2.38 -2.06
N GLU A 371 6.83 2.36 -2.67
CA GLU A 371 8.07 1.95 -1.99
C GLU A 371 8.47 2.97 -0.93
N VAL A 372 8.35 4.27 -1.22
CA VAL A 372 8.65 5.34 -0.27
C VAL A 372 7.79 5.19 0.99
N LEU A 373 6.49 5.00 0.84
CA LEU A 373 5.54 4.85 1.95
C LEU A 373 5.79 3.57 2.74
N CYS A 374 5.94 2.42 2.06
CA CYS A 374 6.25 1.15 2.70
C CYS A 374 7.62 1.13 3.38
N GLY A 375 8.52 2.03 2.99
CA GLY A 375 9.86 2.18 3.55
C GLY A 375 9.92 2.81 4.94
N VAL A 376 8.82 3.42 5.42
CA VAL A 376 8.77 3.95 6.80
C VAL A 376 8.91 2.82 7.80
N SER A 377 10.00 2.86 8.56
CA SER A 377 10.38 1.80 9.50
C SER A 377 9.33 1.58 10.59
N ARG A 378 9.24 0.36 11.12
CA ARG A 378 8.40 0.04 12.27
C ARG A 378 8.81 0.72 13.57
N ARG A 379 10.06 1.22 13.68
CA ARG A 379 10.48 2.01 14.83
C ARG A 379 9.90 3.43 14.84
N VAL A 380 9.26 3.86 13.74
CA VAL A 380 8.60 5.16 13.63
C VAL A 380 7.17 5.00 14.11
N PRO A 381 6.74 5.65 15.19
CA PRO A 381 5.36 5.59 15.67
C PRO A 381 4.39 6.14 14.63
N ARG A 382 3.21 5.51 14.50
CA ARG A 382 2.08 6.04 13.73
C ARG A 382 1.18 6.80 14.67
N VAL A 383 0.99 8.09 14.39
CA VAL A 383 0.18 9.01 15.17
C VAL A 383 -1.08 9.32 14.36
N TYR A 384 -2.20 8.77 14.78
CA TYR A 384 -3.46 8.89 14.05
C TYR A 384 -4.18 10.17 14.41
N LEU A 385 -4.54 10.96 13.39
CA LEU A 385 -5.24 12.22 13.53
C LEU A 385 -6.67 12.10 13.01
N GLU A 386 -7.63 12.63 13.78
CA GLU A 386 -9.01 12.82 13.35
C GLU A 386 -9.44 14.24 13.78
N HIS A 387 -9.95 15.01 12.83
CA HIS A 387 -10.28 16.44 13.03
C HIS A 387 -9.12 17.27 13.60
N GLY A 388 -7.90 16.96 13.15
CA GLY A 388 -6.65 17.61 13.57
C GLY A 388 -6.23 17.29 15.01
N LYS A 389 -6.83 16.27 15.65
CA LYS A 389 -6.50 15.84 17.01
C LYS A 389 -5.94 14.42 16.99
N ILE A 390 -4.96 14.15 17.84
CA ILE A 390 -4.45 12.80 18.05
C ILE A 390 -5.54 11.97 18.71
N VAL A 391 -5.92 10.87 18.04
CA VAL A 391 -6.94 9.92 18.54
C VAL A 391 -6.33 8.59 18.96
N ASP A 392 -5.14 8.23 18.39
CA ASP A 392 -4.43 7.02 18.77
C ASP A 392 -2.95 7.15 18.39
N VAL A 393 -2.10 6.33 19.01
CA VAL A 393 -0.66 6.20 18.71
C VAL A 393 -0.31 4.72 18.73
N GLU A 394 0.29 4.23 17.65
CA GLU A 394 0.81 2.87 17.55
C GLU A 394 2.34 2.93 17.52
N ASP A 395 2.95 2.39 18.57
CA ASP A 395 4.41 2.29 18.72
C ASP A 395 4.83 0.83 18.84
N TRP A 396 5.22 0.25 17.72
CA TRP A 396 5.56 -1.18 17.61
C TRP A 396 6.71 -1.64 18.54
N ILE A 397 7.60 -0.72 18.94
CA ILE A 397 8.72 -1.07 19.83
C ILE A 397 8.25 -1.15 21.28
N LEU A 398 7.31 -0.29 21.66
CA LEU A 398 6.81 -0.25 23.03
C LEU A 398 5.65 -1.20 23.28
N GLU A 399 4.97 -1.67 22.23
CA GLU A 399 3.82 -2.58 22.29
C GLU A 399 4.21 -4.06 22.08
N ALA A 400 5.50 -4.35 21.80
CA ALA A 400 6.03 -5.68 21.49
C ALA A 400 6.22 -6.56 22.73
#